data_14a7ab8c9a046f8f8604f82467c80f37
#
_entry.id   14a7ab8c9a046f8f8604f82467c80f37
#
_cell.length_a   1.000
_cell.length_b   1.000
_cell.length_c   1.000
_cell.angle_alpha   90.00
_cell.angle_beta   90.00
_cell.angle_gamma   90.00
#
_symmetry.space_group_name_H-M   'P 1'
#
loop_
_entity.id
_entity.type
_entity.pdbx_description
1 polymer ?
#
loop_
_entity_poly.entity_id
_entity_poly.type
_entity_poly.pdbx_seq_one_letter_code
_entity_poly.pdbx_strand_id
1 'polypeptide(L)'
;MIDIKNVHKTFHTGKANQVNAVNGVTLYVGSGEFVVIVGANGSGKTTLLDLVAGSVSPNSGSINLDGRDVTELKDYNRSAWIARVFQNPMSGTASDLSILDNFRLAAIRTQSKKLTIGINETFKNQVRERISTLGMGLENKIEQPMGTLSGGQRQALTLLMSVMDSCKILLLDEPTAALDPKSAQIVMKTADELISHYRLTAILITHNLKDAFNYGSRLILMGEGRVIKDLDTKQKSALKQNDLFDWFG
;
A
#
# COMPACT_ATOMS: atom_id res chain seq x y z
N MET A 1 4.53 -2.72 15.40
CA MET A 1 3.88 -2.53 14.51
C MET A 1 3.32 -3.62 13.64
N ILE A 2 3.97 -4.16 12.64
CA ILE A 2 3.47 -5.38 11.96
C ILE A 2 4.35 -6.53 12.42
N ASP A 3 3.75 -7.58 12.99
CA ASP A 3 4.48 -8.77 13.46
C ASP A 3 3.84 -10.02 12.86
N ILE A 4 4.55 -10.66 11.95
CA ILE A 4 4.15 -11.84 11.20
C ILE A 4 4.97 -13.00 11.71
N LYS A 5 4.32 -14.08 12.22
CA LYS A 5 5.01 -15.23 12.82
C LYS A 5 4.61 -16.51 12.11
N ASN A 6 5.60 -17.11 11.44
CA ASN A 6 5.50 -18.41 10.78
C ASN A 6 4.23 -18.59 9.93
N VAL A 7 3.91 -17.57 9.12
CA VAL A 7 2.67 -17.54 8.33
C VAL A 7 2.82 -18.39 7.09
N HIS A 8 1.80 -19.22 6.85
CA HIS A 8 1.67 -20.06 5.65
C HIS A 8 0.38 -19.75 4.91
N LYS A 9 0.45 -19.75 3.59
CA LYS A 9 -0.72 -19.65 2.72
C LYS A 9 -0.58 -20.54 1.50
N THR A 10 -1.50 -21.48 1.39
CA THR A 10 -1.64 -22.38 0.24
C THR A 10 -3.00 -22.14 -0.40
N PHE A 11 -3.03 -21.95 -1.71
CA PHE A 11 -4.26 -21.90 -2.49
C PHE A 11 -4.54 -23.26 -3.14
N HIS A 12 -5.80 -23.59 -3.33
CA HIS A 12 -6.28 -24.82 -4.00
C HIS A 12 -5.69 -26.11 -3.38
N THR A 13 -5.62 -26.15 -2.05
CA THR A 13 -5.08 -27.31 -1.30
C THR A 13 -5.70 -28.63 -1.76
N GLY A 14 -4.86 -29.61 -2.05
CA GLY A 14 -5.26 -30.96 -2.51
C GLY A 14 -5.70 -31.02 -3.97
N LYS A 15 -5.53 -29.97 -4.77
CA LYS A 15 -5.84 -29.92 -6.20
C LYS A 15 -4.56 -29.90 -7.04
N ALA A 16 -4.66 -30.29 -8.31
CA ALA A 16 -3.52 -30.30 -9.25
C ALA A 16 -2.87 -28.89 -9.43
N ASN A 17 -3.63 -27.82 -9.20
CA ASN A 17 -3.16 -26.43 -9.28
C ASN A 17 -2.88 -25.83 -7.90
N GLN A 18 -2.49 -26.63 -6.92
CA GLN A 18 -2.09 -26.16 -5.60
C GLN A 18 -0.87 -25.24 -5.70
N VAL A 19 -0.92 -24.09 -5.00
CA VAL A 19 0.17 -23.12 -4.93
C VAL A 19 0.47 -22.76 -3.48
N ASN A 20 1.70 -23.00 -3.05
CA ASN A 20 2.20 -22.56 -1.74
C ASN A 20 2.70 -21.12 -1.88
N ALA A 21 1.80 -20.16 -1.76
CA ALA A 21 2.09 -18.77 -2.04
C ALA A 21 2.93 -18.07 -0.96
N VAL A 22 2.75 -18.47 0.31
CA VAL A 22 3.57 -18.02 1.45
C VAL A 22 3.93 -19.23 2.29
N ASN A 23 5.21 -19.38 2.62
CA ASN A 23 5.75 -20.60 3.20
C ASN A 23 6.63 -20.29 4.42
N GLY A 24 6.02 -20.17 5.60
CA GLY A 24 6.70 -19.96 6.88
C GLY A 24 7.33 -18.57 7.01
N VAL A 25 6.68 -17.54 6.49
CA VAL A 25 7.21 -16.18 6.61
C VAL A 25 7.10 -15.68 8.04
N THR A 26 8.25 -15.25 8.57
CA THR A 26 8.38 -14.51 9.82
C THR A 26 9.01 -13.16 9.51
N LEU A 27 8.31 -12.08 9.83
CA LEU A 27 8.74 -10.72 9.50
C LEU A 27 8.19 -9.74 10.54
N TYR A 28 9.06 -8.91 11.08
CA TYR A 28 8.70 -7.78 11.91
C TYR A 28 8.98 -6.47 11.20
N VAL A 29 8.00 -5.56 11.18
CA VAL A 29 8.16 -4.19 10.67
C VAL A 29 7.90 -3.23 11.82
N GLY A 30 8.88 -2.41 12.13
CA GLY A 30 8.83 -1.42 13.21
C GLY A 30 7.84 -0.28 12.95
N SER A 31 7.48 0.46 14.00
CA SER A 31 6.63 1.66 13.84
C SER A 31 7.40 2.75 13.07
N GLY A 32 6.77 3.30 12.04
CA GLY A 32 7.38 4.33 11.18
C GLY A 32 8.45 3.78 10.23
N GLU A 33 8.63 2.46 10.15
CA GLU A 33 9.56 1.85 9.22
C GLU A 33 8.95 1.77 7.81
N PHE A 34 9.72 2.13 6.80
CA PHE A 34 9.35 2.00 5.41
C PHE A 34 10.15 0.86 4.76
N VAL A 35 9.49 -0.27 4.56
CA VAL A 35 10.06 -1.50 4.00
C VAL A 35 9.69 -1.64 2.53
N VAL A 36 10.67 -1.97 1.70
CA VAL A 36 10.44 -2.34 0.30
C VAL A 36 10.60 -3.85 0.13
N ILE A 37 9.64 -4.48 -0.53
CA ILE A 37 9.66 -5.92 -0.84
C ILE A 37 9.78 -6.09 -2.35
N VAL A 38 10.80 -6.83 -2.77
CA VAL A 38 11.07 -7.17 -4.16
C VAL A 38 11.10 -8.68 -4.37
N GLY A 39 11.10 -9.13 -5.61
CA GLY A 39 11.18 -10.56 -5.98
C GLY A 39 10.47 -10.83 -7.30
N ALA A 40 10.72 -12.00 -7.88
CA ALA A 40 10.11 -12.42 -9.14
C ALA A 40 8.57 -12.50 -9.06
N ASN A 41 7.91 -12.52 -10.21
CA ASN A 41 6.46 -12.78 -10.27
C ASN A 41 6.16 -14.15 -9.67
N GLY A 42 5.09 -14.25 -8.87
CA GLY A 42 4.74 -15.48 -8.16
C GLY A 42 5.55 -15.76 -6.88
N SER A 43 6.47 -14.89 -6.46
CA SER A 43 7.25 -15.08 -5.23
C SER A 43 6.46 -14.90 -3.92
N GLY A 44 5.18 -14.55 -3.98
CA GLY A 44 4.29 -14.45 -2.81
C GLY A 44 4.11 -13.05 -2.24
N LYS A 45 4.70 -12.00 -2.83
CA LYS A 45 4.67 -10.61 -2.33
C LYS A 45 3.26 -10.07 -2.12
N THR A 46 2.44 -10.07 -3.17
CA THR A 46 1.05 -9.61 -3.10
C THR A 46 0.23 -10.44 -2.12
N THR A 47 0.44 -11.77 -2.08
CA THR A 47 -0.21 -12.65 -1.10
C THR A 47 0.18 -12.29 0.34
N LEU A 48 1.45 -11.93 0.58
CA LEU A 48 1.89 -11.46 1.90
C LEU A 48 1.19 -10.15 2.28
N LEU A 49 1.06 -9.21 1.33
CA LEU A 49 0.30 -7.97 1.54
C LEU A 49 -1.18 -8.24 1.82
N ASP A 50 -1.80 -9.16 1.06
CA ASP A 50 -3.20 -9.59 1.25
C ASP A 50 -3.43 -10.19 2.63
N LEU A 51 -2.47 -10.98 3.12
CA LEU A 51 -2.49 -11.56 4.47
C LEU A 51 -2.41 -10.46 5.54
N VAL A 52 -1.54 -9.47 5.38
CA VAL A 52 -1.44 -8.30 6.29
C VAL A 52 -2.70 -7.46 6.23
N ALA A 53 -3.25 -7.21 5.03
CA ALA A 53 -4.47 -6.44 4.85
C ALA A 53 -5.73 -7.16 5.36
N GLY A 54 -5.71 -8.51 5.47
CA GLY A 54 -6.87 -9.33 5.86
C GLY A 54 -7.81 -9.65 4.70
N SER A 55 -7.40 -9.39 3.47
CA SER A 55 -8.15 -9.80 2.27
C SER A 55 -8.11 -11.31 2.06
N VAL A 56 -7.09 -11.96 2.64
CA VAL A 56 -6.92 -13.41 2.66
C VAL A 56 -6.51 -13.84 4.07
N SER A 57 -7.07 -14.95 4.59
CA SER A 57 -6.66 -15.54 5.86
C SER A 57 -5.49 -16.53 5.67
N PRO A 58 -4.54 -16.62 6.60
CA PRO A 58 -3.48 -17.60 6.55
C PRO A 58 -4.02 -19.03 6.80
N ASN A 59 -3.29 -20.06 6.39
CA ASN A 59 -3.57 -21.44 6.77
C ASN A 59 -3.01 -21.75 8.17
N SER A 60 -1.90 -21.13 8.54
CA SER A 60 -1.29 -21.22 9.87
C SER A 60 -0.38 -20.02 10.14
N GLY A 61 0.05 -19.88 11.38
CA GLY A 61 0.83 -18.73 11.86
C GLY A 61 -0.06 -17.62 12.40
N SER A 62 0.53 -16.48 12.75
CA SER A 62 -0.21 -15.34 13.29
C SER A 62 0.27 -14.01 12.76
N ILE A 63 -0.64 -13.03 12.74
CA ILE A 63 -0.38 -11.64 12.31
C ILE A 63 -0.88 -10.70 13.39
N ASN A 64 0.02 -9.87 13.91
CA ASN A 64 -0.30 -8.85 14.89
C ASN A 64 -0.07 -7.46 14.29
N LEU A 65 -1.00 -6.55 14.53
CA LEU A 65 -0.89 -5.13 14.19
C LEU A 65 -0.99 -4.31 15.46
N ASP A 66 0.06 -3.56 15.74
CA ASP A 66 0.14 -2.68 16.90
C ASP A 66 -0.12 -3.44 18.24
N GLY A 67 0.42 -4.66 18.35
CA GLY A 67 0.28 -5.54 19.51
C GLY A 67 -1.05 -6.29 19.61
N ARG A 68 -1.96 -6.10 18.66
CA ARG A 68 -3.24 -6.80 18.60
C ARG A 68 -3.18 -7.93 17.58
N ASP A 69 -3.58 -9.13 17.97
CA ASP A 69 -3.78 -10.24 17.03
C ASP A 69 -4.95 -9.92 16.10
N VAL A 70 -4.66 -9.95 14.81
CA VAL A 70 -5.62 -9.67 13.73
C VAL A 70 -5.77 -10.85 12.78
N THR A 71 -5.18 -12.00 13.10
CA THR A 71 -5.08 -13.17 12.21
C THR A 71 -6.40 -13.53 11.55
N GLU A 72 -7.48 -13.58 12.33
CA GLU A 72 -8.82 -13.92 11.85
C GLU A 72 -9.68 -12.69 11.48
N LEU A 73 -9.17 -11.47 11.66
CA LEU A 73 -9.90 -10.25 11.31
C LEU A 73 -9.89 -10.03 9.79
N LYS A 74 -11.07 -9.79 9.24
CA LYS A 74 -11.24 -9.43 7.83
C LYS A 74 -10.74 -8.00 7.55
N ASP A 75 -10.51 -7.69 6.29
CA ASP A 75 -9.97 -6.42 5.78
C ASP A 75 -10.74 -5.18 6.28
N TYR A 76 -12.08 -5.21 6.28
CA TYR A 76 -12.90 -4.08 6.75
C TYR A 76 -12.68 -3.80 8.25
N ASN A 77 -12.34 -4.81 9.07
CA ASN A 77 -11.99 -4.62 10.48
C ASN A 77 -10.57 -4.07 10.64
N ARG A 78 -9.63 -4.47 9.75
CA ARG A 78 -8.25 -3.96 9.74
C ARG A 78 -8.13 -2.57 9.13
N SER A 79 -9.14 -2.10 8.41
CA SER A 79 -9.16 -0.75 7.80
C SER A 79 -9.02 0.38 8.83
N ALA A 80 -9.24 0.11 10.12
CA ALA A 80 -8.96 1.06 11.20
C ALA A 80 -7.46 1.41 11.34
N TRP A 81 -6.56 0.52 10.90
CA TRP A 81 -5.12 0.70 10.97
C TRP A 81 -4.46 0.85 9.61
N ILE A 82 -5.02 0.19 8.58
CA ILE A 82 -4.41 -0.01 7.27
C ILE A 82 -5.14 0.82 6.22
N ALA A 83 -4.36 1.55 5.43
CA ALA A 83 -4.76 2.02 4.12
C ALA A 83 -3.98 1.24 3.05
N ARG A 84 -4.61 0.96 1.92
CA ARG A 84 -4.00 0.22 0.81
C ARG A 84 -4.16 0.97 -0.50
N VAL A 85 -3.08 1.01 -1.27
CA VAL A 85 -3.04 1.48 -2.66
C VAL A 85 -2.77 0.26 -3.54
N PHE A 86 -3.66 -0.01 -4.46
CA PHE A 86 -3.63 -1.20 -5.32
C PHE A 86 -2.84 -0.95 -6.61
N GLN A 87 -2.36 -2.02 -7.22
CA GLN A 87 -1.73 -2.00 -8.53
C GLN A 87 -2.64 -1.44 -9.62
N ASN A 88 -3.92 -1.83 -9.60
CA ASN A 88 -4.92 -1.29 -10.52
C ASN A 88 -5.46 0.05 -9.98
N PRO A 89 -5.23 1.19 -10.68
CA PRO A 89 -5.73 2.49 -10.25
C PRO A 89 -7.26 2.59 -10.13
N MET A 90 -8.00 1.65 -10.74
CA MET A 90 -9.47 1.58 -10.62
C MET A 90 -9.91 1.02 -9.27
N SER A 91 -9.06 0.22 -8.62
CA SER A 91 -9.36 -0.36 -7.32
C SER A 91 -9.25 0.69 -6.21
N GLY A 92 -10.13 0.61 -5.22
CA GLY A 92 -10.14 1.55 -4.10
C GLY A 92 -10.80 2.90 -4.38
N THR A 93 -11.41 3.11 -5.56
CA THR A 93 -12.15 4.33 -5.92
C THR A 93 -13.53 4.00 -6.47
N ALA A 94 -14.51 4.87 -6.21
CA ALA A 94 -15.82 4.83 -6.81
C ALA A 94 -15.82 5.69 -8.08
N SER A 95 -15.72 5.05 -9.24
CA SER A 95 -15.51 5.72 -10.54
C SER A 95 -16.63 6.70 -10.92
N ASP A 96 -17.88 6.36 -10.55
CA ASP A 96 -19.06 7.16 -10.90
C ASP A 96 -19.28 8.35 -9.96
N LEU A 97 -18.60 8.36 -8.82
CA LEU A 97 -18.67 9.46 -7.85
C LEU A 97 -17.60 10.52 -8.17
N SER A 98 -17.87 11.77 -7.74
CA SER A 98 -16.92 12.86 -7.86
C SER A 98 -15.62 12.60 -7.09
N ILE A 99 -14.56 13.34 -7.42
CA ILE A 99 -13.33 13.35 -6.62
C ILE A 99 -13.67 13.69 -5.17
N LEU A 100 -14.49 14.72 -4.96
CA LEU A 100 -14.89 15.19 -3.64
C LEU A 100 -15.64 14.13 -2.83
N ASP A 101 -16.55 13.38 -3.45
CA ASP A 101 -17.28 12.28 -2.79
C ASP A 101 -16.33 11.14 -2.41
N ASN A 102 -15.39 10.79 -3.28
CA ASN A 102 -14.36 9.79 -2.97
C ASN A 102 -13.51 10.20 -1.75
N PHE A 103 -13.08 11.47 -1.68
CA PHE A 103 -12.40 12.01 -0.50
C PHE A 103 -13.28 11.97 0.74
N ARG A 104 -14.59 12.23 0.59
CA ARG A 104 -15.51 12.14 1.72
C ARG A 104 -15.64 10.72 2.25
N LEU A 105 -15.80 9.74 1.37
CA LEU A 105 -15.84 8.32 1.76
C LEU A 105 -14.56 7.92 2.51
N ALA A 106 -13.40 8.33 2.01
CA ALA A 106 -12.12 8.06 2.66
C ALA A 106 -12.02 8.71 4.06
N ALA A 107 -12.52 9.94 4.22
CA ALA A 107 -12.46 10.70 5.46
C ALA A 107 -13.35 10.17 6.59
N ILE A 108 -14.34 9.33 6.28
CA ILE A 108 -15.26 8.76 7.28
C ILE A 108 -15.04 7.28 7.57
N ARG A 109 -13.93 6.73 7.11
CA ARG A 109 -13.64 5.28 7.17
C ARG A 109 -13.76 4.71 8.58
N THR A 110 -13.17 5.40 9.58
CA THR A 110 -13.15 4.97 10.98
C THR A 110 -14.12 5.75 11.88
N GLN A 111 -14.76 6.79 11.36
CA GLN A 111 -15.64 7.67 12.14
C GLN A 111 -17.01 7.04 12.38
N SER A 112 -17.64 7.40 13.51
CA SER A 112 -19.03 7.03 13.76
C SER A 112 -19.94 7.65 12.71
N LYS A 113 -20.78 6.84 12.08
CA LYS A 113 -21.71 7.27 11.02
C LYS A 113 -22.90 7.98 11.66
N LYS A 114 -22.88 9.32 11.65
CA LYS A 114 -23.98 10.18 12.09
C LYS A 114 -24.63 10.84 10.88
N LEU A 115 -25.90 11.15 10.98
CA LEU A 115 -26.59 11.98 9.99
C LEU A 115 -26.11 13.43 10.11
N THR A 116 -25.15 13.80 9.28
CA THR A 116 -24.57 15.15 9.23
C THR A 116 -24.35 15.56 7.78
N ILE A 117 -24.33 16.86 7.50
CA ILE A 117 -23.90 17.38 6.19
C ILE A 117 -22.43 17.07 6.05
N GLY A 118 -22.13 16.05 5.25
CA GLY A 118 -20.79 15.49 5.11
C GLY A 118 -19.84 16.33 4.25
N ILE A 119 -20.37 17.11 3.32
CA ILE A 119 -19.63 17.97 2.41
C ILE A 119 -20.10 19.42 2.65
N ASN A 120 -19.20 20.23 3.16
CA ASN A 120 -19.37 21.66 3.37
C ASN A 120 -18.16 22.40 2.78
N GLU A 121 -18.19 23.73 2.74
CA GLU A 121 -17.12 24.55 2.15
C GLU A 121 -15.75 24.32 2.84
N THR A 122 -15.74 24.10 4.13
CA THR A 122 -14.49 23.79 4.87
C THR A 122 -13.87 22.50 4.36
N PHE A 123 -14.68 21.45 4.18
CA PHE A 123 -14.19 20.17 3.64
C PHE A 123 -13.74 20.29 2.18
N LYS A 124 -14.50 21.03 1.34
CA LYS A 124 -14.11 21.29 -0.05
C LYS A 124 -12.75 22.00 -0.14
N ASN A 125 -12.54 23.01 0.69
CA ASN A 125 -11.27 23.76 0.72
C ASN A 125 -10.13 22.88 1.21
N GLN A 126 -10.33 22.05 2.21
CA GLN A 126 -9.34 21.06 2.67
C GLN A 126 -8.96 20.07 1.55
N VAL A 127 -9.94 19.60 0.79
CA VAL A 127 -9.69 18.68 -0.34
C VAL A 127 -8.92 19.40 -1.45
N ARG A 128 -9.30 20.64 -1.82
CA ARG A 128 -8.58 21.45 -2.82
C ARG A 128 -7.12 21.66 -2.42
N GLU A 129 -6.89 22.07 -1.18
CA GLU A 129 -5.53 22.30 -0.66
C GLU A 129 -4.67 21.04 -0.75
N ARG A 130 -5.20 19.89 -0.32
CA ARG A 130 -4.47 18.61 -0.44
C ARG A 130 -4.18 18.24 -1.89
N ILE A 131 -5.15 18.39 -2.79
CA ILE A 131 -4.98 18.05 -4.21
C ILE A 131 -3.97 19.00 -4.88
N SER A 132 -3.94 20.27 -4.50
CA SER A 132 -3.01 21.25 -5.09
C SER A 132 -1.54 20.87 -4.88
N THR A 133 -1.21 20.12 -3.82
CA THR A 133 0.16 19.63 -3.56
C THR A 133 0.69 18.71 -4.66
N LEU A 134 -0.19 18.06 -5.43
CA LEU A 134 0.20 17.20 -6.54
C LEU A 134 0.69 17.97 -7.78
N GLY A 135 0.36 19.26 -7.90
CA GLY A 135 0.68 20.07 -9.08
C GLY A 135 0.05 19.56 -10.39
N MET A 136 -1.08 18.85 -10.31
CA MET A 136 -1.77 18.24 -11.46
C MET A 136 -2.97 19.06 -11.99
N GLY A 137 -3.28 20.22 -11.39
CA GLY A 137 -4.42 21.07 -11.77
C GLY A 137 -5.79 20.45 -11.48
N LEU A 138 -5.86 19.49 -10.56
CA LEU A 138 -7.11 18.78 -10.20
C LEU A 138 -7.89 19.48 -9.08
N GLU A 139 -7.30 20.40 -8.36
CA GLU A 139 -7.89 21.15 -7.26
C GLU A 139 -9.12 21.97 -7.68
N ASN A 140 -9.18 22.35 -8.97
CA ASN A 140 -10.33 23.05 -9.56
C ASN A 140 -11.37 22.12 -10.18
N LYS A 141 -11.17 20.80 -10.12
CA LYS A 141 -11.99 19.77 -10.76
C LYS A 141 -12.61 18.78 -9.78
N ILE A 142 -12.73 19.18 -8.52
CA ILE A 142 -13.16 18.23 -7.44
C ILE A 142 -14.56 17.66 -7.62
N GLU A 143 -15.41 18.31 -8.41
CA GLU A 143 -16.75 17.79 -8.76
C GLU A 143 -16.75 16.85 -9.97
N GLN A 144 -15.59 16.65 -10.63
CA GLN A 144 -15.46 15.74 -11.78
C GLN A 144 -15.52 14.29 -11.31
N PRO A 145 -16.21 13.39 -12.08
CA PRO A 145 -16.21 11.96 -11.75
C PRO A 145 -14.79 11.38 -11.73
N MET A 146 -14.48 10.57 -10.70
CA MET A 146 -13.18 9.93 -10.54
C MET A 146 -12.82 9.06 -11.77
N GLY A 147 -13.81 8.47 -12.42
CA GLY A 147 -13.65 7.62 -13.60
C GLY A 147 -13.07 8.30 -14.83
N THR A 148 -13.15 9.64 -14.93
CA THR A 148 -12.66 10.42 -16.07
C THR A 148 -11.16 10.74 -15.98
N LEU A 149 -10.52 10.41 -14.87
CA LEU A 149 -9.10 10.68 -14.63
C LEU A 149 -8.18 9.65 -15.28
N SER A 150 -6.97 10.08 -15.64
CA SER A 150 -5.90 9.15 -16.02
C SER A 150 -5.52 8.24 -14.85
N GLY A 151 -4.90 7.09 -15.14
CA GLY A 151 -4.43 6.16 -14.12
C GLY A 151 -3.51 6.82 -13.09
N GLY A 152 -2.56 7.65 -13.53
CA GLY A 152 -1.64 8.37 -12.66
C GLY A 152 -2.32 9.42 -11.77
N GLN A 153 -3.26 10.18 -12.33
CA GLN A 153 -4.04 11.15 -11.56
C GLN A 153 -4.86 10.43 -10.47
N ARG A 154 -5.53 9.35 -10.83
CA ARG A 154 -6.32 8.55 -9.90
C ARG A 154 -5.47 7.95 -8.80
N GLN A 155 -4.30 7.39 -9.14
CA GLN A 155 -3.39 6.80 -8.18
C GLN A 155 -2.84 7.83 -7.19
N ALA A 156 -2.47 9.02 -7.67
CA ALA A 156 -2.03 10.12 -6.80
C ALA A 156 -3.13 10.59 -5.85
N LEU A 157 -4.39 10.69 -6.33
CA LEU A 157 -5.52 11.01 -5.46
C LEU A 157 -5.80 9.89 -4.45
N THR A 158 -5.66 8.61 -4.83
CA THR A 158 -5.82 7.47 -3.92
C THR A 158 -4.82 7.53 -2.77
N LEU A 159 -3.57 7.94 -3.04
CA LEU A 159 -2.59 8.19 -1.98
C LEU A 159 -3.04 9.29 -1.01
N LEU A 160 -3.49 10.44 -1.52
CA LEU A 160 -4.01 11.52 -0.66
C LEU A 160 -5.23 11.07 0.15
N MET A 161 -6.13 10.30 -0.46
CA MET A 161 -7.30 9.72 0.22
C MET A 161 -6.89 8.75 1.33
N SER A 162 -5.79 8.02 1.18
CA SER A 162 -5.32 7.05 2.17
C SER A 162 -5.05 7.67 3.56
N VAL A 163 -4.73 8.96 3.59
CA VAL A 163 -4.41 9.73 4.80
C VAL A 163 -5.49 10.75 5.18
N MET A 164 -6.68 10.66 4.59
CA MET A 164 -7.82 11.53 4.96
C MET A 164 -8.40 11.20 6.34
N ASP A 165 -8.30 9.95 6.73
CA ASP A 165 -8.63 9.46 8.05
C ASP A 165 -7.38 8.87 8.72
N SER A 166 -7.42 8.66 10.03
CA SER A 166 -6.27 8.10 10.74
C SER A 166 -5.92 6.73 10.20
N CYS A 167 -4.71 6.56 9.68
CA CYS A 167 -4.12 5.26 9.41
C CYS A 167 -2.72 5.21 10.02
N LYS A 168 -2.25 4.02 10.34
CA LYS A 168 -0.92 3.79 10.90
C LYS A 168 -0.02 3.04 9.90
N ILE A 169 -0.64 2.31 8.99
CA ILE A 169 0.03 1.40 8.05
C ILE A 169 -0.44 1.72 6.64
N LEU A 170 0.50 1.95 5.74
CA LEU A 170 0.26 2.14 4.32
C LEU A 170 0.84 0.96 3.54
N LEU A 171 -0.02 0.24 2.83
CA LEU A 171 0.36 -0.87 1.96
C LEU A 171 0.29 -0.41 0.50
N LEU A 172 1.40 -0.50 -0.20
CA LEU A 172 1.57 -0.07 -1.60
C LEU A 172 1.90 -1.31 -2.45
N ASP A 173 0.95 -1.75 -3.27
CA ASP A 173 1.07 -2.93 -4.12
C ASP A 173 1.34 -2.50 -5.56
N GLU A 174 2.60 -2.43 -5.95
CA GLU A 174 3.06 -2.01 -7.28
C GLU A 174 2.36 -0.72 -7.78
N PRO A 175 2.34 0.38 -7.01
CA PRO A 175 1.49 1.53 -7.27
C PRO A 175 1.80 2.26 -8.58
N THR A 176 2.90 1.93 -9.25
CA THR A 176 3.38 2.59 -10.46
C THR A 176 3.39 1.70 -11.70
N ALA A 177 3.05 0.41 -11.59
CA ALA A 177 3.22 -0.58 -12.66
C ALA A 177 2.48 -0.25 -13.97
N ALA A 178 1.33 0.42 -13.87
CA ALA A 178 0.47 0.75 -15.02
C ALA A 178 0.55 2.23 -15.43
N LEU A 179 1.58 2.97 -14.97
CA LEU A 179 1.68 4.42 -15.15
C LEU A 179 2.81 4.79 -16.11
N ASP A 180 2.63 5.93 -16.78
CA ASP A 180 3.71 6.58 -17.49
C ASP A 180 4.81 7.07 -16.53
N PRO A 181 6.06 7.27 -16.99
CA PRO A 181 7.19 7.60 -16.10
C PRO A 181 6.99 8.88 -15.28
N LYS A 182 6.33 9.90 -15.83
CA LYS A 182 6.09 11.17 -15.14
C LYS A 182 5.07 10.98 -14.02
N SER A 183 3.96 10.30 -14.30
CA SER A 183 2.95 9.96 -13.30
C SER A 183 3.51 9.05 -12.21
N ALA A 184 4.31 8.04 -12.58
CA ALA A 184 4.98 7.14 -11.64
C ALA A 184 5.87 7.92 -10.64
N GLN A 185 6.65 8.88 -11.14
CA GLN A 185 7.50 9.72 -10.28
C GLN A 185 6.67 10.56 -9.30
N ILE A 186 5.55 11.16 -9.75
CA ILE A 186 4.67 11.95 -8.87
C ILE A 186 4.08 11.03 -7.79
N VAL A 187 3.56 9.86 -8.16
CA VAL A 187 2.96 8.90 -7.23
C VAL A 187 3.96 8.46 -6.17
N MET A 188 5.19 8.07 -6.56
CA MET A 188 6.22 7.63 -5.61
C MET A 188 6.69 8.75 -4.70
N LYS A 189 6.91 9.96 -5.24
CA LYS A 189 7.27 11.13 -4.44
C LYS A 189 6.18 11.47 -3.43
N THR A 190 4.91 11.48 -3.86
CA THR A 190 3.77 11.71 -2.96
C THR A 190 3.69 10.65 -1.87
N ALA A 191 3.90 9.37 -2.20
CA ALA A 191 3.90 8.29 -1.21
C ALA A 191 4.98 8.51 -0.15
N ASP A 192 6.21 8.81 -0.55
CA ASP A 192 7.34 9.04 0.35
C ASP A 192 7.11 10.26 1.27
N GLU A 193 6.61 11.37 0.71
CA GLU A 193 6.25 12.58 1.47
C GLU A 193 5.15 12.29 2.50
N LEU A 194 4.10 11.54 2.14
CA LEU A 194 3.03 11.17 3.06
C LEU A 194 3.52 10.23 4.17
N ILE A 195 4.32 9.21 3.82
CA ILE A 195 4.90 8.26 4.78
C ILE A 195 5.75 9.03 5.80
N SER A 196 6.62 9.92 5.34
CA SER A 196 7.51 10.72 6.18
C SER A 196 6.74 11.71 7.06
N HIS A 197 5.80 12.47 6.45
CA HIS A 197 5.03 13.50 7.14
C HIS A 197 4.15 12.93 8.26
N TYR A 198 3.43 11.84 7.97
CA TYR A 198 2.54 11.19 8.93
C TYR A 198 3.22 10.09 9.76
N ARG A 199 4.52 9.85 9.54
CA ARG A 199 5.30 8.79 10.20
C ARG A 199 4.62 7.42 10.08
N LEU A 200 4.12 7.11 8.89
CA LEU A 200 3.43 5.86 8.65
C LEU A 200 4.41 4.69 8.63
N THR A 201 3.98 3.54 9.13
CA THR A 201 4.64 2.27 8.81
C THR A 201 4.21 1.88 7.41
N ALA A 202 5.16 1.62 6.50
CA ALA A 202 4.82 1.36 5.12
C ALA A 202 5.48 0.08 4.57
N ILE A 203 4.75 -0.64 3.73
CA ILE A 203 5.27 -1.73 2.91
C ILE A 203 4.98 -1.39 1.44
N LEU A 204 6.04 -1.30 0.65
CA LEU A 204 5.98 -1.14 -0.80
C LEU A 204 6.37 -2.45 -1.47
N ILE A 205 5.51 -3.00 -2.29
CA ILE A 205 5.89 -4.02 -3.27
C ILE A 205 6.20 -3.33 -4.59
N THR A 206 7.33 -3.64 -5.18
CA THR A 206 7.70 -3.15 -6.51
C THR A 206 8.61 -4.14 -7.25
N HIS A 207 8.48 -4.18 -8.56
CA HIS A 207 9.44 -4.81 -9.46
C HIS A 207 10.38 -3.78 -10.11
N ASN A 208 10.17 -2.48 -9.85
CA ASN A 208 11.03 -1.41 -10.34
C ASN A 208 12.25 -1.27 -9.43
N LEU A 209 13.43 -1.64 -9.94
CA LEU A 209 14.69 -1.60 -9.18
C LEU A 209 15.09 -0.18 -8.75
N LYS A 210 14.74 0.85 -9.53
CA LYS A 210 14.98 2.24 -9.13
C LYS A 210 14.16 2.62 -7.91
N ASP A 211 12.89 2.22 -7.88
CA ASP A 211 12.02 2.48 -6.73
C ASP A 211 12.53 1.69 -5.51
N ALA A 212 12.91 0.42 -5.70
CA ALA A 212 13.47 -0.41 -4.64
C ALA A 212 14.76 0.18 -4.04
N PHE A 213 15.58 0.81 -4.86
CA PHE A 213 16.82 1.46 -4.44
C PHE A 213 16.57 2.78 -3.71
N ASN A 214 15.70 3.62 -4.27
CA ASN A 214 15.53 5.01 -3.84
C ASN A 214 14.60 5.18 -2.62
N TYR A 215 13.62 4.28 -2.42
CA TYR A 215 12.61 4.41 -1.39
C TYR A 215 12.76 3.40 -0.27
N GLY A 216 12.27 3.75 0.91
CA GLY A 216 12.32 2.91 2.10
C GLY A 216 13.70 2.74 2.70
N SER A 217 13.73 2.40 3.97
CA SER A 217 14.97 2.21 4.74
C SER A 217 15.45 0.75 4.81
N ARG A 218 14.60 -0.22 4.49
CA ARG A 218 14.88 -1.66 4.53
C ARG A 218 14.40 -2.33 3.25
N LEU A 219 15.12 -3.34 2.79
CA LEU A 219 14.83 -4.04 1.55
C LEU A 219 14.75 -5.55 1.80
N ILE A 220 13.64 -6.14 1.38
CA ILE A 220 13.39 -7.58 1.50
C ILE A 220 13.29 -8.20 0.11
N LEU A 221 14.02 -9.29 -0.10
CA LEU A 221 13.88 -10.14 -1.29
C LEU A 221 13.02 -11.34 -0.94
N MET A 222 11.91 -11.52 -1.65
CA MET A 222 11.08 -12.72 -1.58
C MET A 222 11.30 -13.64 -2.77
N GLY A 223 11.34 -14.95 -2.49
CA GLY A 223 11.38 -16.01 -3.49
C GLY A 223 10.64 -17.26 -2.97
N GLU A 224 9.87 -17.91 -3.82
CA GLU A 224 9.14 -19.17 -3.51
C GLU A 224 8.31 -19.10 -2.21
N GLY A 225 7.67 -17.97 -1.96
CA GLY A 225 6.86 -17.74 -0.77
C GLY A 225 7.64 -17.51 0.52
N ARG A 226 8.95 -17.26 0.44
CA ARG A 226 9.85 -17.07 1.60
C ARG A 226 10.59 -15.75 1.53
N VAL A 227 11.06 -15.27 2.67
CA VAL A 227 12.06 -14.20 2.74
C VAL A 227 13.44 -14.82 2.48
N ILE A 228 14.08 -14.41 1.38
CA ILE A 228 15.40 -14.88 0.96
C ILE A 228 16.51 -13.98 1.51
N LYS A 229 16.28 -12.67 1.47
CA LYS A 229 17.20 -11.66 2.03
C LYS A 229 16.38 -10.61 2.77
N ASP A 230 16.95 -10.09 3.82
CA ASP A 230 16.40 -9.02 4.64
C ASP A 230 17.54 -8.07 4.97
N LEU A 231 17.57 -6.94 4.29
CA LEU A 231 18.63 -5.96 4.37
C LEU A 231 18.17 -4.77 5.19
N ASP A 232 18.79 -4.55 6.32
CA ASP A 232 18.57 -3.39 7.16
C ASP A 232 19.03 -2.08 6.49
N THR A 233 18.83 -0.95 7.15
CA THR A 233 19.17 0.38 6.63
C THR A 233 20.64 0.51 6.24
N LYS A 234 21.56 -0.08 7.03
CA LYS A 234 23.01 -0.01 6.75
C LYS A 234 23.38 -0.86 5.54
N GLN A 235 22.85 -2.07 5.49
CA GLN A 235 23.07 -3.01 4.38
C GLN A 235 22.47 -2.46 3.09
N LYS A 236 21.25 -1.92 3.14
CA LYS A 236 20.60 -1.29 1.99
C LYS A 236 21.39 -0.07 1.47
N SER A 237 21.86 0.79 2.35
CA SER A 237 22.65 1.97 1.97
C SER A 237 24.01 1.64 1.36
N ALA A 238 24.55 0.44 1.61
CA ALA A 238 25.79 -0.05 1.02
C ALA A 238 25.60 -0.71 -0.35
N LEU A 239 24.35 -0.99 -0.77
CA LEU A 239 24.06 -1.58 -2.08
C LEU A 239 24.45 -0.63 -3.22
N LYS A 240 24.94 -1.21 -4.28
CA LYS A 240 25.05 -0.56 -5.59
C LYS A 240 23.87 -0.96 -6.45
N GLN A 241 23.49 -0.09 -7.36
CA GLN A 241 22.34 -0.35 -8.25
C GLN A 241 22.50 -1.66 -9.05
N ASN A 242 23.73 -2.03 -9.39
CA ASN A 242 24.04 -3.28 -10.09
C ASN A 242 23.78 -4.53 -9.23
N ASP A 243 23.94 -4.45 -7.90
CA ASP A 243 23.73 -5.61 -7.01
C ASP A 243 22.28 -6.09 -7.04
N LEU A 244 21.34 -5.17 -7.32
CA LEU A 244 19.92 -5.52 -7.44
C LEU A 244 19.61 -6.27 -8.73
N PHE A 245 20.34 -5.99 -9.84
CA PHE A 245 20.12 -6.71 -11.10
C PHE A 245 20.45 -8.19 -10.96
N ASP A 246 21.50 -8.53 -10.20
CA ASP A 246 21.92 -9.92 -9.98
C ASP A 246 20.89 -10.77 -9.21
N TRP A 247 19.90 -10.13 -8.58
CA TRP A 247 18.85 -10.85 -7.83
C TRP A 247 17.65 -11.24 -8.71
N PHE A 248 17.55 -10.71 -9.90
CA PHE A 248 16.44 -10.89 -10.83
C PHE A 248 16.84 -11.57 -12.15
N GLY A 249 18.17 -11.85 -12.32
CA GLY A 249 18.77 -12.50 -13.50
C GLY A 249 18.59 -14.01 -13.53
#